data_60f30f2c666547cb126e21ed8f578ba8
#
_entry.id   60f30f2c666547cb126e21ed8f578ba8
#
_cell.length_a   1.000
_cell.length_b   1.000
_cell.length_c   1.000
_cell.angle_alpha   90.00
_cell.angle_beta   90.00
_cell.angle_gamma   90.00
#
_symmetry.space_group_name_H-M   'P 1'
#
loop_
_entity.id
_entity.type
_entity.pdbx_description
1 polymer ?
#
loop_
_entity_poly.entity_id
_entity_poly.type
_entity_poly.pdbx_seq_one_letter_code
_entity_poly.pdbx_strand_id
1 'polypeptide(L)'
;MIELPFHNDFYSLISPKNKDEIVKHCLNPFNELPKEDEDFEWGNECISEKVYLNLTGFTELLEPYIIQVLDGIIDEGTPYGFTIQEIWKNTYHRYYHQEQHDHLGYELSFVIFMNDSQENAARLYFVNERIRGSSPSWGDISTLMGDNFSIEERKGDIIFFPSHMLHGVSPHRLDTPRTT
;
A
#
# COMPACT_ATOMS: atom_id res chain seq x y z
N MET A 1 -6.54 -13.35 -24.50
CA MET A 1 -5.42 -12.49 -24.08
C MET A 1 -4.31 -13.45 -23.69
N ILE A 2 -3.12 -13.34 -24.27
CA ILE A 2 -2.01 -14.21 -23.88
C ILE A 2 -1.37 -13.55 -22.66
N GLU A 3 -1.52 -14.17 -21.50
CA GLU A 3 -0.78 -13.77 -20.31
C GLU A 3 0.69 -14.10 -20.55
N LEU A 4 1.53 -13.07 -20.48
CA LEU A 4 2.97 -13.29 -20.58
C LEU A 4 3.44 -13.83 -19.21
N PRO A 5 4.19 -14.95 -19.20
CA PRO A 5 4.58 -15.65 -17.95
C PRO A 5 5.58 -14.89 -17.07
N PHE A 6 5.88 -13.64 -17.39
CA PHE A 6 6.87 -12.81 -16.69
C PHE A 6 6.26 -11.61 -15.94
N HIS A 7 4.93 -11.56 -15.78
CA HIS A 7 4.27 -10.43 -15.17
C HIS A 7 3.56 -10.86 -13.89
N ASN A 8 4.24 -10.69 -12.78
CA ASN A 8 3.69 -10.90 -11.44
C ASN A 8 3.08 -9.62 -10.85
N ASP A 9 2.83 -8.60 -11.69
CA ASP A 9 2.18 -7.37 -11.22
C ASP A 9 0.69 -7.63 -11.06
N PHE A 10 0.22 -7.54 -9.86
CA PHE A 10 -1.21 -7.61 -9.55
C PHE A 10 -1.53 -6.69 -8.36
N TYR A 11 -2.76 -6.39 -8.18
CA TYR A 11 -3.27 -5.94 -6.88
C TYR A 11 -4.56 -6.67 -6.55
N SER A 12 -4.81 -6.85 -5.28
CA SER A 12 -6.07 -7.38 -4.76
C SER A 12 -6.65 -6.38 -3.78
N LEU A 13 -7.81 -5.82 -4.11
CA LEU A 13 -8.55 -4.92 -3.23
C LEU A 13 -9.65 -5.71 -2.53
N ILE A 14 -9.59 -5.77 -1.21
CA ILE A 14 -10.51 -6.52 -0.37
C ILE A 14 -11.25 -5.57 0.57
N SER A 15 -12.55 -5.75 0.70
CA SER A 15 -13.36 -5.09 1.72
C SER A 15 -13.66 -6.09 2.85
N PRO A 16 -12.91 -6.05 3.96
CA PRO A 16 -13.06 -7.00 5.07
C PRO A 16 -14.42 -6.92 5.73
N LYS A 17 -14.96 -8.06 6.16
CA LYS A 17 -16.21 -8.09 6.94
C LYS A 17 -16.06 -7.46 8.32
N ASN A 18 -14.85 -7.55 8.89
CA ASN A 18 -14.49 -6.98 10.20
C ASN A 18 -13.69 -5.66 10.07
N LYS A 19 -13.90 -4.91 8.99
CA LYS A 19 -13.13 -3.69 8.68
C LYS A 19 -13.12 -2.66 9.80
N ASP A 20 -14.22 -2.50 10.53
CA ASP A 20 -14.31 -1.54 11.64
C ASP A 20 -13.42 -1.97 12.82
N GLU A 21 -13.29 -3.27 13.06
CA GLU A 21 -12.39 -3.82 14.07
C GLU A 21 -10.93 -3.61 13.68
N ILE A 22 -10.57 -3.88 12.42
CA ILE A 22 -9.24 -3.64 11.87
C ILE A 22 -8.88 -2.15 12.01
N VAL A 23 -9.74 -1.25 11.55
CA VAL A 23 -9.52 0.20 11.66
C VAL A 23 -9.36 0.64 13.12
N LYS A 24 -10.21 0.13 14.02
CA LYS A 24 -10.11 0.42 15.45
C LYS A 24 -8.79 -0.06 16.03
N HIS A 25 -8.30 -1.21 15.60
CA HIS A 25 -7.03 -1.75 16.05
C HIS A 25 -5.84 -0.88 15.59
N CYS A 26 -5.84 -0.47 14.31
CA CYS A 26 -4.82 0.42 13.74
C CYS A 26 -4.77 1.80 14.42
N LEU A 27 -5.92 2.33 14.77
CA LEU A 27 -6.03 3.67 15.38
C LEU A 27 -5.89 3.66 16.91
N ASN A 28 -5.74 2.50 17.54
CA ASN A 28 -5.58 2.39 18.98
C ASN A 28 -4.17 2.79 19.39
N PRO A 29 -3.98 3.89 20.16
CA PRO A 29 -2.64 4.34 20.55
C PRO A 29 -1.91 3.36 21.47
N PHE A 30 -2.61 2.43 22.13
CA PHE A 30 -1.95 1.36 22.93
C PHE A 30 -1.27 0.30 22.07
N ASN A 31 -1.54 0.27 20.78
CA ASN A 31 -0.88 -0.62 19.83
C ASN A 31 0.34 0.04 19.16
N GLU A 32 0.59 1.32 19.43
CA GLU A 32 1.75 2.03 18.90
C GLU A 32 3.01 1.61 19.68
N LEU A 33 4.07 1.31 18.94
CA LEU A 33 5.39 1.07 19.55
C LEU A 33 6.05 2.41 19.89
N PRO A 34 6.90 2.45 20.94
CA PRO A 34 7.71 3.62 21.23
C PRO A 34 8.49 4.03 19.97
N LYS A 35 8.58 5.33 19.71
CA LYS A 35 9.49 5.83 18.66
C LYS A 35 10.91 5.45 19.07
N GLU A 36 11.51 4.56 18.30
CA GLU A 36 12.97 4.43 18.31
C GLU A 36 13.53 5.58 17.49
N ASP A 37 14.72 6.09 17.85
CA ASP A 37 15.43 7.06 17.03
C ASP A 37 15.75 6.37 15.70
N GLU A 38 14.91 6.56 14.70
CA GLU A 38 15.11 5.97 13.38
C GLU A 38 16.18 6.77 12.64
N ASP A 39 17.32 6.14 12.38
CA ASP A 39 18.37 6.65 11.50
C ASP A 39 17.95 6.71 10.02
N PHE A 40 16.72 6.29 9.69
CA PHE A 40 16.21 6.30 8.32
C PHE A 40 15.42 7.58 8.05
N GLU A 41 16.10 8.54 7.49
CA GLU A 41 15.46 9.71 6.88
C GLU A 41 15.06 9.36 5.45
N TRP A 42 13.76 9.39 5.16
CA TRP A 42 13.27 9.53 3.80
C TRP A 42 13.93 10.76 3.19
N GLY A 43 14.16 10.76 1.88
CA GLY A 43 14.70 11.95 1.20
C GLY A 43 13.93 13.22 1.56
N ASN A 44 14.55 14.38 1.42
CA ASN A 44 14.04 15.68 1.88
C ASN A 44 12.62 16.04 1.36
N GLU A 45 12.09 15.28 0.39
CA GLU A 45 10.80 15.52 -0.24
C GLU A 45 9.70 14.57 0.26
N CYS A 46 10.06 13.54 1.04
CA CYS A 46 9.12 12.58 1.58
C CYS A 46 8.80 12.90 3.03
N ILE A 47 7.59 13.35 3.29
CA ILE A 47 7.14 13.72 4.61
C ILE A 47 5.90 12.90 4.96
N SER A 48 6.02 12.04 5.97
CA SER A 48 4.90 11.39 6.64
C SER A 48 5.25 11.19 8.11
N GLU A 49 4.26 11.23 8.98
CA GLU A 49 4.46 10.78 10.34
C GLU A 49 4.29 9.26 10.36
N LYS A 50 5.39 8.54 10.57
CA LYS A 50 5.41 7.08 10.65
C LYS A 50 5.43 6.62 12.10
N VAL A 51 4.56 5.70 12.45
CA VAL A 51 4.49 5.07 13.78
C VAL A 51 4.34 3.57 13.60
N TYR A 52 5.28 2.80 14.11
CA TYR A 52 5.20 1.33 14.09
C TYR A 52 4.12 0.83 15.04
N LEU A 53 3.47 -0.27 14.65
CA LEU A 53 2.40 -0.89 15.42
C LEU A 53 2.84 -2.26 15.92
N ASN A 54 2.33 -2.64 17.10
CA ASN A 54 2.53 -3.96 17.65
C ASN A 54 1.75 -4.99 16.81
N LEU A 55 2.42 -6.06 16.41
CA LEU A 55 1.81 -7.14 15.61
C LEU A 55 0.83 -8.01 16.40
N THR A 56 0.81 -7.92 17.73
CA THR A 56 -0.08 -8.70 18.58
C THR A 56 -1.55 -8.43 18.24
N GLY A 57 -2.27 -9.47 17.87
CA GLY A 57 -3.67 -9.39 17.46
C GLY A 57 -3.89 -8.94 16.01
N PHE A 58 -2.86 -8.40 15.33
CA PHE A 58 -2.98 -8.05 13.92
C PHE A 58 -3.01 -9.27 13.01
N THR A 59 -2.16 -10.25 13.29
CA THR A 59 -2.08 -11.48 12.49
C THR A 59 -3.45 -12.15 12.43
N GLU A 60 -4.11 -12.31 13.55
CA GLU A 60 -5.43 -12.97 13.63
C GLU A 60 -6.51 -12.17 12.88
N LEU A 61 -6.43 -10.84 12.88
CA LEU A 61 -7.37 -9.98 12.17
C LEU A 61 -7.20 -10.02 10.65
N LEU A 62 -5.97 -10.15 10.18
CA LEU A 62 -5.61 -10.06 8.76
C LEU A 62 -5.45 -11.44 8.09
N GLU A 63 -5.16 -12.49 8.85
CA GLU A 63 -4.90 -13.84 8.35
C GLU A 63 -5.93 -14.32 7.30
N PRO A 64 -7.25 -14.19 7.48
CA PRO A 64 -8.22 -14.69 6.49
C PRO A 64 -8.08 -14.00 5.12
N TYR A 65 -7.67 -12.74 5.11
CA TYR A 65 -7.53 -11.95 3.89
C TYR A 65 -6.19 -12.18 3.21
N ILE A 66 -5.13 -12.39 3.99
CA ILE A 66 -3.81 -12.78 3.48
C ILE A 66 -3.94 -14.16 2.81
N ILE A 67 -4.56 -15.13 3.47
CA ILE A 67 -4.82 -16.47 2.90
C ILE A 67 -5.63 -16.34 1.60
N GLN A 68 -6.70 -15.55 1.59
CA GLN A 68 -7.51 -15.32 0.38
C GLN A 68 -6.68 -14.83 -0.80
N VAL A 69 -5.70 -13.93 -0.57
CA VAL A 69 -4.81 -13.43 -1.62
C VAL A 69 -3.83 -14.50 -2.04
N LEU A 70 -3.18 -15.18 -1.09
CA LEU A 70 -2.19 -16.21 -1.37
C LEU A 70 -2.80 -17.40 -2.12
N ASP A 71 -4.00 -17.85 -1.77
CA ASP A 71 -4.75 -18.88 -2.50
C ASP A 71 -5.09 -18.47 -3.94
N GLY A 72 -5.17 -17.16 -4.21
CA GLY A 72 -5.41 -16.62 -5.56
C GLY A 72 -4.17 -16.55 -6.45
N ILE A 73 -2.96 -16.61 -5.87
CA ILE A 73 -1.70 -16.42 -6.60
C ILE A 73 -0.75 -17.60 -6.55
N ILE A 74 -0.95 -18.51 -5.60
CA ILE A 74 -0.13 -19.73 -5.43
C ILE A 74 -0.86 -20.90 -6.06
N ASP A 75 -0.13 -21.72 -6.79
CA ASP A 75 -0.69 -22.92 -7.44
C ASP A 75 -1.31 -23.86 -6.41
N GLU A 76 -2.49 -24.42 -6.76
CA GLU A 76 -3.24 -25.37 -5.92
C GLU A 76 -2.34 -26.54 -5.48
N GLY A 77 -2.35 -26.82 -4.18
CA GLY A 77 -1.56 -27.90 -3.59
C GLY A 77 -0.12 -27.55 -3.25
N THR A 78 0.33 -26.33 -3.56
CA THR A 78 1.65 -25.85 -3.11
C THR A 78 1.56 -25.43 -1.64
N PRO A 79 2.34 -26.04 -0.72
CA PRO A 79 2.33 -25.64 0.68
C PRO A 79 3.00 -24.25 0.83
N TYR A 80 2.37 -23.38 1.59
CA TYR A 80 2.93 -22.07 1.92
C TYR A 80 2.69 -21.71 3.39
N GLY A 81 3.43 -20.74 3.89
CA GLY A 81 3.22 -20.06 5.15
C GLY A 81 3.55 -18.59 4.99
N PHE A 82 3.09 -17.77 5.88
CA PHE A 82 3.42 -16.34 5.89
C PHE A 82 3.75 -15.85 7.29
N THR A 83 4.44 -14.73 7.35
CA THR A 83 4.72 -13.98 8.58
C THR A 83 4.59 -12.50 8.25
N ILE A 84 3.84 -11.75 9.04
CA ILE A 84 3.86 -10.28 8.98
C ILE A 84 5.13 -9.82 9.67
N GLN A 85 6.05 -9.22 8.93
CA GLN A 85 7.36 -8.78 9.45
C GLN A 85 7.21 -7.48 10.24
N GLU A 86 6.51 -6.52 9.65
CA GLU A 86 6.30 -5.22 10.24
C GLU A 86 4.98 -4.60 9.75
N ILE A 87 4.48 -3.68 10.54
CA ILE A 87 3.34 -2.84 10.17
C ILE A 87 3.52 -1.47 10.82
N TRP A 88 3.19 -0.44 10.08
CA TRP A 88 3.25 0.94 10.55
C TRP A 88 2.05 1.73 10.08
N LYS A 89 1.77 2.80 10.79
CA LYS A 89 0.76 3.78 10.46
C LYS A 89 1.44 5.03 9.91
N ASN A 90 1.00 5.51 8.75
CA ASN A 90 1.43 6.78 8.18
C ASN A 90 0.33 7.82 8.35
N THR A 91 0.68 9.02 8.79
CA THR A 91 -0.22 10.19 8.85
C THR A 91 0.31 11.28 7.95
N TYR A 92 -0.54 11.73 7.02
CA TYR A 92 -0.24 12.77 6.04
C TYR A 92 -1.00 14.04 6.43
N HIS A 93 -0.26 15.03 6.91
CA HIS A 93 -0.75 16.39 7.10
C HIS A 93 -0.73 17.16 5.78
N ARG A 94 -1.23 18.38 5.76
CA ARG A 94 -1.26 19.22 4.56
C ARG A 94 0.15 19.36 3.96
N TYR A 95 0.25 19.09 2.64
CA TYR A 95 1.45 19.02 1.80
C TYR A 95 2.35 17.80 2.04
N TYR A 96 2.04 16.93 2.99
CA TYR A 96 2.75 15.68 3.16
C TYR A 96 2.45 14.73 2.00
N HIS A 97 3.44 13.99 1.59
CA HIS A 97 3.40 13.02 0.51
C HIS A 97 4.41 11.91 0.78
N GLN A 98 4.46 10.93 -0.10
CA GLN A 98 5.49 9.90 -0.07
C GLN A 98 6.01 9.71 -1.49
N GLU A 99 7.32 9.85 -1.67
CA GLU A 99 7.96 9.66 -2.95
C GLU A 99 7.82 8.22 -3.45
N GLN A 100 8.15 8.01 -4.72
CA GLN A 100 8.07 6.68 -5.34
C GLN A 100 9.13 5.76 -4.73
N HIS A 101 8.70 4.63 -4.22
CA HIS A 101 9.52 3.62 -3.57
C HIS A 101 8.91 2.23 -3.78
N ASP A 102 9.68 1.21 -3.44
CA ASP A 102 9.28 -0.18 -3.32
C ASP A 102 9.65 -0.72 -1.93
N HIS A 103 9.33 -1.98 -1.69
CA HIS A 103 9.67 -2.68 -0.45
C HIS A 103 10.48 -3.95 -0.77
N LEU A 104 11.63 -3.78 -1.44
CA LEU A 104 12.52 -4.90 -1.75
C LEU A 104 12.96 -5.62 -0.45
N GLY A 105 12.88 -6.94 -0.48
CA GLY A 105 13.15 -7.80 0.68
C GLY A 105 11.90 -8.42 1.29
N TYR A 106 10.72 -8.00 0.83
CA TYR A 106 9.43 -8.61 1.16
C TYR A 106 8.77 -9.13 -0.12
N GLU A 107 7.90 -10.13 0.00
CA GLU A 107 7.18 -10.70 -1.14
C GLU A 107 5.89 -9.96 -1.41
N LEU A 108 5.14 -9.65 -0.35
CA LEU A 108 3.81 -9.05 -0.41
C LEU A 108 3.70 -7.86 0.54
N SER A 109 3.21 -6.76 0.03
CA SER A 109 2.87 -5.56 0.79
C SER A 109 1.36 -5.36 0.84
N PHE A 110 0.89 -4.67 1.87
CA PHE A 110 -0.51 -4.25 1.95
C PHE A 110 -0.63 -2.84 2.53
N VAL A 111 -1.73 -2.18 2.16
CA VAL A 111 -2.13 -0.89 2.75
C VAL A 111 -3.58 -0.97 3.20
N ILE A 112 -3.84 -0.57 4.43
CA ILE A 112 -5.19 -0.46 5.00
C ILE A 112 -5.60 1.02 4.98
N PHE A 113 -6.73 1.33 4.34
CA PHE A 113 -7.22 2.70 4.26
C PHE A 113 -8.01 3.08 5.50
N MET A 114 -7.56 4.12 6.21
CA MET A 114 -8.25 4.63 7.41
C MET A 114 -9.30 5.70 7.08
N ASN A 115 -9.29 6.20 5.85
CA ASN A 115 -10.18 7.26 5.38
C ASN A 115 -10.76 6.88 4.00
N ASP A 116 -11.95 7.40 3.70
CA ASP A 116 -12.49 7.36 2.34
C ASP A 116 -11.75 8.37 1.44
N SER A 117 -11.69 8.07 0.14
CA SER A 117 -11.18 9.01 -0.86
C SER A 117 -11.94 10.33 -0.82
N GLN A 118 -11.20 11.43 -0.83
CA GLN A 118 -11.74 12.77 -0.94
C GLN A 118 -11.00 13.52 -2.04
N GLU A 119 -11.68 14.46 -2.68
CA GLU A 119 -11.02 15.37 -3.62
C GLU A 119 -9.90 16.15 -2.91
N ASN A 120 -8.72 16.24 -3.54
CA ASN A 120 -7.53 16.86 -2.99
C ASN A 120 -6.88 16.17 -1.76
N ALA A 121 -7.39 15.04 -1.30
CA ALA A 121 -6.66 14.19 -0.37
C ALA A 121 -5.50 13.47 -1.05
N ALA A 122 -4.48 13.13 -0.26
CA ALA A 122 -3.41 12.24 -0.72
C ALA A 122 -4.02 10.91 -1.18
N ARG A 123 -3.42 10.29 -2.20
CA ARG A 123 -3.83 9.00 -2.75
C ARG A 123 -2.63 8.11 -2.99
N LEU A 124 -2.79 6.84 -2.68
CA LEU A 124 -1.88 5.81 -3.13
C LEU A 124 -1.94 5.72 -4.65
N TYR A 125 -0.79 5.66 -5.29
CA TYR A 125 -0.68 5.42 -6.73
C TYR A 125 0.45 4.44 -7.03
N PHE A 126 0.27 3.64 -8.07
CA PHE A 126 1.28 2.75 -8.63
C PHE A 126 1.85 3.35 -9.91
N VAL A 127 3.13 3.13 -10.13
CA VAL A 127 3.85 3.64 -11.30
C VAL A 127 3.93 2.56 -12.36
N ASN A 128 3.58 2.90 -13.59
CA ASN A 128 3.75 2.01 -14.71
C ASN A 128 5.19 2.05 -15.22
N GLU A 129 6.06 1.21 -14.64
CA GLU A 129 7.48 1.16 -15.01
C GLU A 129 7.72 0.72 -16.46
N ARG A 130 6.76 0.06 -17.10
CA ARG A 130 6.87 -0.39 -18.51
C ARG A 130 6.90 0.78 -19.49
N ILE A 131 6.40 1.93 -19.07
CA ILE A 131 6.43 3.15 -19.89
C ILE A 131 7.74 3.90 -19.71
N ARG A 132 8.48 3.68 -18.62
CA ARG A 132 9.81 4.24 -18.41
C ARG A 132 10.77 3.73 -19.47
N GLY A 133 11.28 4.62 -20.30
CA GLY A 133 12.22 4.29 -21.38
C GLY A 133 11.56 3.89 -22.69
N SER A 134 10.25 4.00 -22.82
CA SER A 134 9.58 3.89 -24.11
C SER A 134 10.02 5.04 -25.05
N SER A 135 9.99 4.77 -26.36
CA SER A 135 10.33 5.79 -27.36
C SER A 135 9.35 6.96 -27.30
N PRO A 136 9.74 8.18 -27.76
CA PRO A 136 8.83 9.33 -27.82
C PRO A 136 7.50 9.05 -28.54
N SER A 137 7.55 8.20 -29.58
CA SER A 137 6.35 7.76 -30.32
C SER A 137 5.43 6.84 -29.52
N TRP A 138 5.96 6.15 -28.50
CA TRP A 138 5.18 5.35 -27.56
C TRP A 138 4.59 6.23 -26.46
N GLY A 139 5.20 7.38 -26.14
CA GLY A 139 4.69 8.37 -25.20
C GLY A 139 3.29 8.88 -25.55
N ASP A 140 2.98 9.04 -26.84
CA ASP A 140 1.66 9.47 -27.30
C ASP A 140 0.58 8.40 -27.03
N ILE A 141 0.95 7.13 -27.06
CA ILE A 141 0.05 6.01 -26.73
C ILE A 141 -0.02 5.80 -25.22
N SER A 142 1.08 5.99 -24.51
CA SER A 142 1.15 5.84 -23.05
C SER A 142 0.32 6.86 -22.32
N THR A 143 0.11 8.04 -22.90
CA THR A 143 -0.81 9.06 -22.37
C THR A 143 -2.25 8.54 -22.28
N LEU A 144 -2.63 7.60 -23.14
CA LEU A 144 -3.92 6.91 -23.10
C LEU A 144 -3.97 5.78 -22.06
N MET A 145 -2.81 5.24 -21.66
CA MET A 145 -2.70 4.14 -20.70
C MET A 145 -2.44 4.62 -19.26
N GLY A 146 -2.09 5.90 -19.10
CA GLY A 146 -1.73 6.51 -17.81
C GLY A 146 -0.35 6.10 -17.30
N ASP A 147 0.41 7.07 -16.82
CA ASP A 147 1.73 6.84 -16.22
C ASP A 147 1.61 6.28 -14.79
N ASN A 148 0.50 6.60 -14.14
CA ASN A 148 0.18 6.20 -12.78
C ASN A 148 -1.25 5.67 -12.70
N PHE A 149 -1.44 4.68 -11.84
CA PHE A 149 -2.75 4.12 -11.51
C PHE A 149 -3.07 4.38 -10.05
N SER A 150 -4.22 4.98 -9.78
CA SER A 150 -4.74 5.15 -8.41
C SER A 150 -6.08 4.46 -8.28
N ILE A 151 -6.36 3.94 -7.10
CA ILE A 151 -7.63 3.32 -6.77
C ILE A 151 -8.53 4.26 -5.99
N GLU A 152 -9.83 3.98 -5.98
CA GLU A 152 -10.79 4.61 -5.07
C GLU A 152 -10.61 3.97 -3.68
N GLU A 153 -10.08 4.75 -2.73
CA GLU A 153 -9.87 4.31 -1.36
C GLU A 153 -11.17 4.41 -0.57
N ARG A 154 -11.49 3.34 0.14
CA ARG A 154 -12.63 3.29 1.08
C ARG A 154 -12.14 2.87 2.43
N LYS A 155 -12.62 3.53 3.46
CA LYS A 155 -12.25 3.23 4.85
C LYS A 155 -12.45 1.75 5.19
N GLY A 156 -11.39 1.15 5.68
CA GLY A 156 -11.32 -0.25 6.09
C GLY A 156 -11.05 -1.23 4.96
N ASP A 157 -11.00 -0.79 3.69
CA ASP A 157 -10.54 -1.64 2.61
C ASP A 157 -9.02 -1.84 2.71
N ILE A 158 -8.57 -2.99 2.22
CA ILE A 158 -7.16 -3.38 2.20
C ILE A 158 -6.75 -3.66 0.76
N ILE A 159 -5.67 -3.05 0.32
CA ILE A 159 -5.03 -3.40 -0.95
C ILE A 159 -3.78 -4.21 -0.67
N PHE A 160 -3.63 -5.33 -1.37
CA PHE A 160 -2.44 -6.18 -1.39
C PHE A 160 -1.77 -6.09 -2.75
N PHE A 161 -0.45 -6.05 -2.78
CA PHE A 161 0.34 -5.97 -4.00
C PHE A 161 1.75 -6.54 -3.81
N PRO A 162 2.41 -7.04 -4.85
CA PRO A 162 3.81 -7.45 -4.79
C PRO A 162 4.70 -6.32 -4.32
N SER A 163 5.61 -6.61 -3.39
CA SER A 163 6.43 -5.59 -2.72
C SER A 163 7.39 -4.85 -3.65
N HIS A 164 7.72 -5.44 -4.81
CA HIS A 164 8.57 -4.80 -5.83
C HIS A 164 7.84 -3.73 -6.67
N MET A 165 6.51 -3.64 -6.59
CA MET A 165 5.77 -2.64 -7.35
C MET A 165 6.08 -1.23 -6.86
N LEU A 166 6.60 -0.40 -7.78
CA LEU A 166 6.89 0.99 -7.49
C LEU A 166 5.60 1.77 -7.24
N HIS A 167 5.50 2.41 -6.09
CA HIS A 167 4.33 3.16 -5.68
C HIS A 167 4.71 4.41 -4.87
N GLY A 168 3.74 5.26 -4.63
CA GLY A 168 3.93 6.48 -3.85
C GLY A 168 2.59 7.02 -3.35
N VAL A 169 2.65 8.11 -2.61
CA VAL A 169 1.46 8.81 -2.12
C VAL A 169 1.52 10.27 -2.56
N SER A 170 0.49 10.71 -3.27
CA SER A 170 0.41 12.08 -3.80
C SER A 170 0.30 13.10 -2.66
N PRO A 171 0.69 14.37 -2.90
CA PRO A 171 0.60 15.42 -1.89
C PRO A 171 -0.82 15.60 -1.32
N HIS A 172 -0.93 15.59 0.00
CA HIS A 172 -2.17 15.86 0.72
C HIS A 172 -2.45 17.37 0.74
N ARG A 173 -3.63 17.80 0.33
CA ARG A 173 -3.96 19.22 0.22
C ARG A 173 -5.08 19.69 1.15
N LEU A 174 -5.58 18.80 2.00
CA LEU A 174 -6.61 19.11 2.99
C LEU A 174 -5.99 19.47 4.34
N ASP A 175 -6.74 20.19 5.16
CA ASP A 175 -6.32 20.53 6.52
C ASP A 175 -6.58 19.36 7.52
N THR A 176 -7.51 18.45 7.17
CA THR A 176 -7.77 17.24 7.95
C THR A 176 -6.75 16.16 7.59
N PRO A 177 -6.04 15.55 8.56
CA PRO A 177 -5.05 14.53 8.25
C PRO A 177 -5.67 13.30 7.58
N ARG A 178 -4.88 12.66 6.70
CA ARG A 178 -5.16 11.34 6.14
C ARG A 178 -4.24 10.30 6.78
N THR A 179 -4.77 9.12 7.08
CA THR A 179 -4.03 8.02 7.71
C THR A 179 -4.15 6.73 6.88
N THR A 180 -3.05 6.00 6.78
CA THR A 180 -2.99 4.63 6.25
C THR A 180 -2.18 3.75 7.18
#